data_1a69ee097a597d31810bb06cddd7ec7f
#
_entry.id   1a69ee097a597d31810bb06cddd7ec7f
#
_cell.length_a   1.000
_cell.length_b   1.000
_cell.length_c   1.000
_cell.angle_alpha   90.00
_cell.angle_beta   90.00
_cell.angle_gamma   90.00
#
_symmetry.space_group_name_H-M   'P 1'
#
loop_
_entity.id
_entity.type
_entity.pdbx_description
1 polymer ?
#
loop_
_entity_poly.entity_id
_entity_poly.type
_entity_poly.pdbx_seq_one_letter_code
_entity_poly.pdbx_strand_id
1 'polypeptide(L)'
;DLFSRKVVGWSMSHRMTANLVNQALLSALGSRAPERGLIWHTDRGSQYASDSHRQLLKENGLVQSMSRKGNCWDNAVAESFFKTLKTGLIYHKQYKTREEAQDDIFDYIEVFYNKSRLHSSNDYRSPIDYEEMRFVA
;
A
#
# COMPACT_ATOMS: atom_id res chain seq x y z
N ASP A 1 3.50 -3.53 -2.65
CA ASP A 1 4.62 -4.37 -3.08
C ASP A 1 5.27 -3.79 -4.34
N LEU A 2 6.58 -3.54 -4.30
CA LEU A 2 7.29 -2.97 -5.44
C LEU A 2 7.51 -3.96 -6.58
N PHE A 3 7.48 -5.24 -6.30
CA PHE A 3 7.66 -6.29 -7.31
C PHE A 3 6.44 -6.40 -8.23
N SER A 4 5.25 -6.59 -7.65
CA SER A 4 4.02 -6.84 -8.40
C SER A 4 3.09 -5.63 -8.53
N ARG A 5 3.39 -4.55 -7.80
CA ARG A 5 2.49 -3.40 -7.62
C ARG A 5 1.21 -3.71 -6.85
N LYS A 6 1.11 -4.90 -6.25
CA LYS A 6 -0.04 -5.28 -5.44
C LYS A 6 -0.16 -4.44 -4.18
N VAL A 7 -1.36 -4.00 -3.88
CA VAL A 7 -1.69 -3.42 -2.57
C VAL A 7 -1.90 -4.59 -1.61
N VAL A 8 -0.98 -4.77 -0.68
CA VAL A 8 -0.96 -5.91 0.25
C VAL A 8 -1.62 -5.62 1.59
N GLY A 9 -1.83 -4.35 1.90
CA GLY A 9 -2.52 -3.90 3.10
C GLY A 9 -2.87 -2.42 2.99
N TRP A 10 -3.96 -2.03 3.62
CA TRP A 10 -4.42 -0.65 3.64
C TRP A 10 -5.31 -0.37 4.83
N SER A 11 -5.49 0.88 5.15
CA SER A 11 -6.31 1.35 6.25
C SER A 11 -6.90 2.72 5.93
N MET A 12 -8.07 3.02 6.47
CA MET A 12 -8.71 4.32 6.36
C MET A 12 -9.00 4.91 7.74
N SER A 13 -8.74 6.19 7.91
CA SER A 13 -9.10 6.95 9.10
C SER A 13 -9.33 8.41 8.75
N HIS A 14 -10.05 9.12 9.61
CA HIS A 14 -10.22 10.56 9.52
C HIS A 14 -9.02 11.35 10.09
N ARG A 15 -8.07 10.67 10.72
CA ARG A 15 -6.86 11.26 11.30
C ARG A 15 -5.62 10.57 10.74
N MET A 16 -4.64 11.38 10.38
CA MET A 16 -3.33 10.91 9.92
C MET A 16 -2.39 10.71 11.13
N THR A 17 -2.56 9.58 11.82
CA THR A 17 -1.84 9.24 13.06
C THR A 17 -0.95 8.01 12.85
N ALA A 18 -0.07 7.74 13.83
CA ALA A 18 0.71 6.52 13.88
C ALA A 18 -0.18 5.26 13.84
N ASN A 19 -1.35 5.30 14.48
CA ASN A 19 -2.30 4.19 14.46
C ASN A 19 -2.78 3.87 13.04
N LEU A 20 -3.04 4.86 12.20
CA LEU A 20 -3.44 4.64 10.81
C LEU A 20 -2.41 3.82 10.04
N VAL A 21 -1.15 4.20 10.10
CA VAL A 21 -0.08 3.50 9.38
C VAL A 21 0.23 2.13 10.00
N ASN A 22 0.08 1.99 11.31
CA ASN A 22 0.21 0.70 11.99
C ASN A 22 -0.89 -0.28 11.57
N GLN A 23 -2.14 0.17 11.43
CA GLN A 23 -3.24 -0.67 10.94
C GLN A 23 -3.01 -1.13 9.50
N ALA A 24 -2.52 -0.26 8.63
CA ALA A 24 -2.15 -0.65 7.27
C ALA A 24 -1.04 -1.70 7.24
N LEU A 25 -0.02 -1.53 8.08
CA LEU A 25 1.07 -2.51 8.22
C LEU A 25 0.55 -3.85 8.77
N LEU A 26 -0.27 -3.84 9.81
CA LEU A 26 -0.87 -5.06 10.38
C LEU A 26 -1.75 -5.79 9.35
N SER A 27 -2.51 -5.05 8.55
CA SER A 27 -3.28 -5.60 7.42
C SER A 27 -2.37 -6.32 6.42
N ALA A 28 -1.24 -5.70 6.06
CA ALA A 28 -0.26 -6.28 5.16
C ALA A 28 0.40 -7.56 5.73
N LEU A 29 0.75 -7.53 7.02
CA LEU A 29 1.33 -8.68 7.72
C LEU A 29 0.33 -9.84 7.84
N GLY A 30 -0.96 -9.55 7.99
CA GLY A 30 -2.02 -10.57 8.02
C GLY A 30 -2.28 -11.21 6.66
N SER A 31 -2.08 -10.47 5.57
CA SER A 31 -2.23 -11.00 4.20
C SER A 31 -0.98 -11.68 3.68
N ARG A 32 0.18 -11.34 4.23
CA ARG A 32 1.48 -11.88 3.85
C ARG A 32 2.34 -12.11 5.10
N ALA A 33 3.05 -13.22 5.14
CA ALA A 33 4.05 -13.51 6.16
C ALA A 33 5.44 -13.24 5.57
N PRO A 34 5.92 -12.00 5.60
CA PRO A 34 7.20 -11.66 4.98
C PRO A 34 8.36 -12.27 5.76
N GLU A 35 9.43 -12.60 5.05
CA GLU A 35 10.68 -13.01 5.68
C GLU A 35 11.30 -11.86 6.47
N ARG A 36 12.04 -12.20 7.51
CA ARG A 36 12.80 -11.21 8.28
C ARG A 36 13.83 -10.52 7.37
N GLY A 37 13.96 -9.21 7.55
CA GLY A 37 14.83 -8.39 6.72
C GLY A 37 14.14 -7.72 5.53
N LEU A 38 12.83 -7.97 5.31
CA LEU A 38 12.08 -7.24 4.30
C LEU A 38 12.17 -5.73 4.57
N ILE A 39 12.46 -4.96 3.52
CA ILE A 39 12.54 -3.51 3.60
C ILE A 39 11.14 -2.91 3.58
N TRP A 40 10.83 -2.10 4.59
CA TRP A 40 9.64 -1.27 4.69
C TRP A 40 10.03 0.18 4.39
N HIS A 41 9.71 0.65 3.18
CA HIS A 41 10.08 1.99 2.72
C HIS A 41 8.92 2.97 2.82
N THR A 42 9.18 4.15 3.39
CA THR A 42 8.20 5.23 3.56
C THR A 42 8.81 6.59 3.24
N ASP A 43 7.97 7.61 3.20
CA ASP A 43 8.43 8.99 3.30
C ASP A 43 8.86 9.32 4.75
N ARG A 44 9.19 10.60 5.00
CA ARG A 44 9.60 11.07 6.33
C ARG A 44 8.43 11.57 7.20
N GLY A 45 7.21 11.15 6.92
CA GLY A 45 6.07 11.51 7.75
C GLY A 45 6.26 11.15 9.22
N SER A 46 5.84 12.02 10.13
CA SER A 46 6.02 11.83 11.58
C SER A 46 5.36 10.56 12.10
N GLN A 47 4.28 10.11 11.49
CA GLN A 47 3.59 8.86 11.82
C GLN A 47 4.48 7.63 11.59
N TYR A 48 5.34 7.63 10.57
CA TYR A 48 6.30 6.56 10.29
C TYR A 48 7.55 6.62 11.19
N ALA A 49 7.86 7.81 11.71
CA ALA A 49 8.97 8.03 12.65
C ALA A 49 8.58 7.78 14.11
N SER A 50 7.31 7.49 14.39
CA SER A 50 6.81 7.26 15.75
C SER A 50 7.43 6.01 16.37
N ASP A 51 7.57 6.01 17.70
CA ASP A 51 8.12 4.88 18.44
C ASP A 51 7.24 3.62 18.28
N SER A 52 5.91 3.78 18.26
CA SER A 52 4.99 2.65 18.06
C SER A 52 5.18 1.99 16.71
N HIS A 53 5.38 2.76 15.65
CA HIS A 53 5.63 2.21 14.32
C HIS A 53 6.98 1.51 14.23
N ARG A 54 8.02 2.12 14.76
CA ARG A 54 9.37 1.51 14.81
C ARG A 54 9.38 0.19 15.60
N GLN A 55 8.68 0.16 16.73
CA GLN A 55 8.55 -1.04 17.54
C GLN A 55 7.84 -2.16 16.79
N LEU A 56 6.73 -1.84 16.11
CA LEU A 56 5.98 -2.81 15.30
C LEU A 56 6.84 -3.40 14.16
N LEU A 57 7.63 -2.58 13.48
CA LEU A 57 8.57 -3.05 12.46
C LEU A 57 9.62 -4.00 13.05
N LYS A 58 10.22 -3.62 14.18
CA LYS A 58 11.23 -4.41 14.86
C LYS A 58 10.71 -5.78 15.30
N GLU A 59 9.53 -5.82 15.92
CA GLU A 59 8.88 -7.06 16.37
C GLU A 59 8.62 -8.03 15.22
N ASN A 60 8.31 -7.52 14.03
CA ASN A 60 8.07 -8.31 12.84
C ASN A 60 9.32 -8.52 11.96
N GLY A 61 10.48 -8.07 12.41
CA GLY A 61 11.75 -8.26 11.72
C GLY A 61 11.89 -7.49 10.41
N LEU A 62 11.14 -6.39 10.27
CA LEU A 62 11.20 -5.52 9.10
C LEU A 62 12.30 -4.46 9.27
N VAL A 63 12.91 -4.07 8.15
CA VAL A 63 13.94 -3.04 8.11
C VAL A 63 13.32 -1.74 7.61
N GLN A 64 13.32 -0.72 8.48
CA GLN A 64 12.79 0.59 8.11
C GLN A 64 13.75 1.32 7.15
N SER A 65 13.20 1.83 6.06
CA SER A 65 13.85 2.72 5.13
C SER A 65 12.98 3.96 4.91
N MET A 66 13.58 5.13 4.97
CA MET A 66 12.87 6.39 4.71
C MET A 66 13.47 7.10 3.52
N SER A 67 12.61 7.74 2.71
CA SER A 67 13.06 8.52 1.56
C SER A 67 14.03 9.64 1.96
N ARG A 68 14.89 10.00 1.03
CA ARG A 68 15.81 11.14 1.19
C ARG A 68 15.01 12.44 1.23
N LYS A 69 15.52 13.41 2.00
CA LYS A 69 14.88 14.73 2.09
C LYS A 69 14.80 15.39 0.68
N GLY A 70 13.59 15.78 0.29
CA GLY A 70 13.35 16.46 -0.97
C GLY A 70 13.46 15.60 -2.25
N ASN A 71 13.56 14.25 -2.11
CA ASN A 71 13.63 13.37 -3.27
C ASN A 71 12.25 12.75 -3.57
N CYS A 72 11.57 13.27 -4.60
CA CYS A 72 10.25 12.80 -5.02
C CYS A 72 10.27 11.41 -5.69
N TRP A 73 11.39 10.95 -6.21
CA TRP A 73 11.49 9.64 -6.88
C TRP A 73 11.42 8.46 -5.91
N ASP A 74 11.86 8.68 -4.67
CA ASP A 74 11.90 7.62 -3.67
C ASP A 74 10.51 7.06 -3.32
N ASN A 75 9.43 7.82 -3.54
CA ASN A 75 8.05 7.44 -3.22
C ASN A 75 7.13 7.34 -4.46
N ALA A 76 7.68 7.38 -5.65
CA ALA A 76 6.93 7.47 -6.91
C ALA A 76 5.90 6.35 -7.10
N VAL A 77 6.18 5.14 -6.63
CA VAL A 77 5.27 3.99 -6.77
C VAL A 77 4.02 4.18 -5.90
N ALA A 78 4.17 4.57 -4.64
CA ALA A 78 3.05 4.85 -3.76
C ALA A 78 2.23 6.04 -4.25
N GLU A 79 2.88 7.12 -4.69
CA GLU A 79 2.22 8.29 -5.27
C GLU A 79 1.43 7.93 -6.54
N SER A 80 1.97 7.05 -7.37
CA SER A 80 1.28 6.55 -8.57
C SER A 80 0.00 5.78 -8.23
N PHE A 81 0.03 4.96 -7.18
CA PHE A 81 -1.17 4.27 -6.69
C PHE A 81 -2.25 5.29 -6.28
N PHE A 82 -1.91 6.25 -5.43
CA PHE A 82 -2.88 7.25 -4.96
C PHE A 82 -3.42 8.12 -6.10
N LYS A 83 -2.60 8.50 -7.05
CA LYS A 83 -3.05 9.19 -8.26
C LYS A 83 -4.08 8.35 -9.02
N THR A 84 -3.79 7.08 -9.23
CA THR A 84 -4.69 6.14 -9.93
C THR A 84 -6.02 5.96 -9.19
N LEU A 85 -5.99 5.80 -7.87
CA LEU A 85 -7.18 5.70 -7.02
C LEU A 85 -8.04 6.96 -7.12
N LYS A 86 -7.43 8.13 -7.01
CA LYS A 86 -8.14 9.42 -7.08
C LYS A 86 -8.77 9.65 -8.44
N THR A 87 -8.00 9.49 -9.52
CA THR A 87 -8.48 9.74 -10.89
C THR A 87 -9.42 8.65 -11.40
N GLY A 88 -9.24 7.40 -10.97
CA GLY A 88 -10.07 6.27 -11.41
C GLY A 88 -11.35 6.07 -10.61
N LEU A 89 -11.40 6.53 -9.37
CA LEU A 89 -12.55 6.32 -8.49
C LEU A 89 -13.02 7.61 -7.81
N ILE A 90 -12.18 8.22 -6.97
CA ILE A 90 -12.61 9.21 -5.99
C ILE A 90 -13.19 10.47 -6.66
N TYR A 91 -12.56 10.98 -7.72
CA TYR A 91 -13.00 12.20 -8.37
C TYR A 91 -14.31 12.07 -9.15
N HIS A 92 -14.80 10.85 -9.38
CA HIS A 92 -16.04 10.57 -10.11
C HIS A 92 -17.24 10.37 -9.21
N LYS A 93 -17.05 10.37 -7.88
CA LYS A 93 -18.09 10.04 -6.90
C LYS A 93 -18.18 11.06 -5.79
N GLN A 94 -19.37 11.18 -5.23
CA GLN A 94 -19.64 11.89 -3.99
C GLN A 94 -20.19 10.89 -2.98
N TYR A 95 -19.51 10.75 -1.87
CA TYR A 95 -19.89 9.82 -0.82
C TYR A 95 -20.70 10.55 0.25
N LYS A 96 -21.81 9.96 0.67
CA LYS A 96 -22.63 10.46 1.77
C LYS A 96 -22.07 10.09 3.13
N THR A 97 -21.42 8.92 3.20
CA THR A 97 -20.83 8.39 4.43
C THR A 97 -19.42 7.87 4.18
N ARG A 98 -18.66 7.69 5.27
CA ARG A 98 -17.32 7.06 5.20
C ARG A 98 -17.40 5.59 4.85
N GLU A 99 -18.43 4.92 5.32
CA GLU A 99 -18.70 3.51 5.04
C GLU A 99 -18.87 3.27 3.55
N GLU A 100 -19.65 4.12 2.85
CA GLU A 100 -19.78 4.05 1.40
C GLU A 100 -18.42 4.21 0.69
N ALA A 101 -17.61 5.17 1.13
CA ALA A 101 -16.29 5.39 0.56
C ALA A 101 -15.36 4.19 0.84
N GLN A 102 -15.43 3.62 2.02
CA GLN A 102 -14.62 2.46 2.41
C GLN A 102 -14.96 1.23 1.58
N ASP A 103 -16.25 0.95 1.38
CA ASP A 103 -16.72 -0.17 0.56
C ASP A 103 -16.27 -0.03 -0.90
N ASP A 104 -16.40 1.16 -1.48
CA ASP A 104 -15.96 1.43 -2.84
C ASP A 104 -14.43 1.31 -3.01
N ILE A 105 -13.67 1.80 -2.04
CA ILE A 105 -12.21 1.69 -2.05
C ILE A 105 -11.79 0.23 -1.87
N PHE A 106 -12.47 -0.52 -1.00
CA PHE A 106 -12.25 -1.95 -0.84
C PHE A 106 -12.44 -2.68 -2.18
N ASP A 107 -13.56 -2.48 -2.85
CA ASP A 107 -13.84 -3.10 -4.14
C ASP A 107 -12.82 -2.67 -5.20
N TYR A 108 -12.47 -1.40 -5.23
CA TYR A 108 -11.47 -0.87 -6.16
C TYR A 108 -10.10 -1.54 -5.97
N ILE A 109 -9.63 -1.66 -4.73
CA ILE A 109 -8.31 -2.24 -4.43
C ILE A 109 -8.33 -3.75 -4.64
N GLU A 110 -9.26 -4.45 -3.99
CA GLU A 110 -9.24 -5.91 -3.90
C GLU A 110 -9.74 -6.60 -5.18
N VAL A 111 -10.71 -6.01 -5.84
CA VAL A 111 -11.31 -6.60 -7.05
C VAL A 111 -10.68 -6.03 -8.32
N PHE A 112 -10.64 -4.71 -8.47
CA PHE A 112 -10.16 -4.10 -9.70
C PHE A 112 -8.63 -3.96 -9.74
N TYR A 113 -8.04 -3.22 -8.79
CA TYR A 113 -6.62 -2.86 -8.84
C TYR A 113 -5.72 -4.11 -8.78
N ASN A 114 -5.95 -4.97 -7.82
CA ASN A 114 -5.11 -6.15 -7.61
C ASN A 114 -5.36 -7.27 -8.63
N LYS A 115 -6.62 -7.45 -9.09
CA LYS A 115 -7.00 -8.59 -9.94
C LYS A 115 -7.15 -8.27 -11.42
N SER A 116 -7.47 -7.02 -11.76
CA SER A 116 -7.87 -6.70 -13.14
C SER A 116 -7.06 -5.59 -13.78
N ARG A 117 -6.55 -4.63 -12.98
CA ARG A 117 -5.82 -3.49 -13.54
C ARG A 117 -4.47 -3.93 -14.11
N LEU A 118 -4.25 -3.62 -15.37
CA LEU A 118 -3.00 -3.94 -16.05
C LEU A 118 -1.92 -2.89 -15.74
N HIS A 119 -0.70 -3.34 -15.52
CA HIS A 119 0.46 -2.51 -15.26
C HIS A 119 1.54 -2.75 -16.31
N SER A 120 2.05 -1.67 -16.91
CA SER A 120 3.16 -1.77 -17.88
C SER A 120 4.42 -2.38 -17.26
N SER A 121 4.69 -2.07 -15.98
CA SER A 121 5.80 -2.67 -15.24
C SER A 121 5.67 -4.18 -15.00
N ASN A 122 4.48 -4.73 -15.16
CA ASN A 122 4.15 -6.14 -14.99
C ASN A 122 3.88 -6.85 -16.34
N ASP A 123 4.49 -6.39 -17.40
CA ASP A 123 4.23 -6.89 -18.76
C ASP A 123 2.73 -6.85 -19.13
N TYR A 124 2.06 -5.77 -18.74
CA TYR A 124 0.61 -5.57 -18.91
C TYR A 124 -0.26 -6.68 -18.29
N ARG A 125 0.15 -7.17 -17.12
CA ARG A 125 -0.65 -8.07 -16.29
C ARG A 125 -1.15 -7.38 -15.03
N SER A 126 -2.20 -7.94 -14.42
CA SER A 126 -2.61 -7.51 -13.09
C SER A 126 -1.56 -7.90 -12.04
N PRO A 127 -1.54 -7.25 -10.89
CA PRO A 127 -0.65 -7.62 -9.78
C PRO A 127 -0.72 -9.10 -9.41
N ILE A 128 -1.92 -9.66 -9.30
CA ILE A 128 -2.12 -11.08 -8.95
C ILE A 128 -1.60 -12.00 -10.06
N ASP A 129 -1.99 -11.77 -11.31
CA ASP A 129 -1.55 -12.60 -12.43
C ASP A 129 -0.02 -12.57 -12.58
N TYR A 130 0.60 -11.42 -12.33
CA TYR A 130 2.05 -11.30 -12.39
C TYR A 130 2.75 -12.11 -11.30
N GLU A 131 2.21 -12.10 -10.06
CA GLU A 131 2.72 -12.93 -8.97
C GLU A 131 2.57 -14.42 -9.29
N GLU A 132 1.37 -14.86 -9.69
CA GLU A 132 1.08 -16.25 -10.00
C GLU A 132 2.03 -16.80 -11.08
N MET A 133 2.26 -16.03 -12.15
CA MET A 133 3.18 -16.44 -13.21
C MET A 133 4.62 -16.64 -12.70
N ARG A 134 5.07 -15.85 -11.71
CA ARG A 134 6.44 -15.92 -11.19
C ARG A 134 6.63 -16.99 -10.13
N PHE A 135 5.57 -17.34 -9.39
CA PHE A 135 5.65 -18.40 -8.38
C PHE A 135 5.43 -19.81 -8.92
N VAL A 136 4.86 -19.96 -10.12
CA VAL A 136 4.67 -21.25 -10.79
C VAL A 136 5.89 -21.64 -11.64
N ALA A 137 6.77 -20.72 -11.90
CA ALA A 137 8.04 -20.99 -12.59
C ALA A 137 9.10 -21.38 -11.56
#